data_3a5dd2f7f09c8c80979e71ad4b4f3933
#
_entry.id   3a5dd2f7f09c8c80979e71ad4b4f3933
#
_cell.length_a   1.000
_cell.length_b   1.000
_cell.length_c   1.000
_cell.angle_alpha   90.00
_cell.angle_beta   90.00
_cell.angle_gamma   90.00
#
_symmetry.space_group_name_H-M   'P 1'
#
loop_
_entity.id
_entity.type
_entity.pdbx_description
1 polymer ?
#
loop_
_entity_poly.entity_id
_entity_poly.type
_entity_poly.pdbx_seq_one_letter_code
_entity_poly.pdbx_strand_id
1 'polypeptide(L)'
;PKADTHFSPEVQRKPQNDHPVILYPPTFTRNVCSAPHLMAEIDRLAKTHPWDWVITFHPKLTDPGIIAGYKRIAEENENVIFYEGSDKMPLLQQADVMLCDSSSIILEFMFLDKPVVTFRNSHPGPHLIDVDTPEAVGPAIERALARPEGLMEEIRSYTMHHEPHRDCRCSARVLDAVDDYIVRGHAGLKRKPLNLVRKWKLRRQLHYYPLLEKFRRR
;
A
#
# COMPACT_ATOMS: atom_id res chain seq x y z
N PRO A 1 -7.07 -2.56 13.07
CA PRO A 1 -5.95 -1.89 13.74
C PRO A 1 -5.99 -0.39 13.54
N LYS A 2 -5.00 0.26 12.87
CA LYS A 2 -5.01 1.73 12.70
C LYS A 2 -6.24 2.24 11.94
N ALA A 3 -6.69 1.55 10.91
CA ALA A 3 -7.81 1.95 10.07
C ALA A 3 -9.14 2.01 10.82
N ASP A 4 -9.32 1.18 11.86
CA ASP A 4 -10.58 1.10 12.61
C ASP A 4 -10.73 2.20 13.66
N THR A 5 -9.63 2.79 14.12
CA THR A 5 -9.63 3.71 15.28
C THR A 5 -9.12 5.12 14.97
N HIS A 6 -8.53 5.32 13.77
CA HIS A 6 -7.97 6.61 13.40
C HIS A 6 -9.06 7.53 12.81
N PHE A 7 -9.18 8.72 13.36
CA PHE A 7 -10.09 9.76 12.90
C PHE A 7 -9.31 11.08 12.74
N SER A 8 -9.17 11.55 11.50
CA SER A 8 -8.61 12.88 11.24
C SER A 8 -9.70 13.84 10.77
N PRO A 9 -9.85 15.01 11.41
CA PRO A 9 -10.85 15.99 10.98
C PRO A 9 -10.52 16.70 9.67
N GLU A 10 -9.27 16.59 9.17
CA GLU A 10 -8.81 17.34 8.00
C GLU A 10 -9.32 16.80 6.65
N VAL A 11 -9.88 15.60 6.60
CA VAL A 11 -10.39 14.97 5.37
C VAL A 11 -11.92 14.79 5.41
N GLN A 12 -12.64 15.72 6.02
CA GLN A 12 -14.12 15.69 6.05
C GLN A 12 -14.78 16.15 4.74
N ARG A 13 -14.07 16.23 3.63
CA ARG A 13 -14.73 16.35 2.32
C ARG A 13 -15.07 14.94 1.82
N LYS A 14 -16.22 14.40 2.28
CA LYS A 14 -16.96 13.52 1.37
C LYS A 14 -17.17 14.30 0.09
N PRO A 15 -16.90 13.71 -1.07
CA PRO A 15 -17.40 14.27 -2.33
C PRO A 15 -18.88 14.59 -2.12
N GLN A 16 -19.32 15.76 -2.55
CA GLN A 16 -20.71 16.22 -2.33
C GLN A 16 -21.74 15.40 -3.15
N ASN A 17 -21.26 14.41 -3.89
CA ASN A 17 -22.03 13.57 -4.80
C ASN A 17 -21.93 12.10 -4.34
N ASP A 18 -22.96 11.29 -4.65
CA ASP A 18 -22.98 9.84 -4.42
C ASP A 18 -22.07 9.08 -5.42
N HIS A 19 -21.03 9.73 -5.96
CA HIS A 19 -20.09 9.11 -6.87
C HIS A 19 -19.12 8.18 -6.14
N PRO A 20 -18.77 7.03 -6.74
CA PRO A 20 -17.72 6.19 -6.21
C PRO A 20 -16.37 6.91 -6.15
N VAL A 21 -15.64 6.72 -5.07
CA VAL A 21 -14.33 7.33 -4.85
C VAL A 21 -13.23 6.35 -5.20
N ILE A 22 -12.37 6.72 -6.14
CA ILE A 22 -11.20 5.94 -6.56
C ILE A 22 -9.94 6.56 -5.95
N LEU A 23 -9.24 5.79 -5.13
CA LEU A 23 -7.96 6.20 -4.53
C LEU A 23 -6.81 5.70 -5.41
N TYR A 24 -5.92 6.58 -5.82
CA TYR A 24 -4.73 6.25 -6.60
C TYR A 24 -3.43 6.64 -5.84
N PRO A 25 -2.83 5.73 -5.08
CA PRO A 25 -1.57 5.89 -4.37
C PRO A 25 -0.44 5.07 -5.02
N PRO A 26 0.11 5.45 -6.20
CA PRO A 26 1.17 4.67 -6.84
C PRO A 26 2.43 4.59 -5.98
N THR A 27 3.21 3.51 -6.17
CA THR A 27 4.52 3.38 -5.52
C THR A 27 5.55 4.36 -6.09
N PHE A 28 6.60 4.61 -5.33
CA PHE A 28 7.75 5.44 -5.77
C PHE A 28 8.86 4.63 -6.45
N THR A 29 8.78 3.30 -6.41
CA THR A 29 9.84 2.43 -6.96
C THR A 29 9.79 2.44 -8.49
N ARG A 30 10.77 3.04 -9.12
CA ARG A 30 10.80 3.39 -10.56
C ARG A 30 10.37 2.28 -11.50
N ASN A 31 10.81 1.03 -11.24
CA ASN A 31 10.56 -0.10 -12.15
C ASN A 31 9.15 -0.69 -12.05
N VAL A 32 8.40 -0.35 -11.02
CA VAL A 32 7.04 -0.87 -10.76
C VAL A 32 6.02 0.24 -10.53
N CYS A 33 6.45 1.51 -10.69
CA CYS A 33 5.58 2.67 -10.55
C CYS A 33 4.65 2.79 -11.76
N SER A 34 3.36 2.78 -11.53
CA SER A 34 2.34 2.93 -12.56
C SER A 34 2.14 4.37 -13.04
N ALA A 35 2.56 5.37 -12.25
CA ALA A 35 2.25 6.77 -12.51
C ALA A 35 2.64 7.28 -13.91
N PRO A 36 3.82 6.97 -14.49
CA PRO A 36 4.14 7.41 -15.84
C PRO A 36 3.29 6.74 -16.93
N HIS A 37 2.68 5.59 -16.65
CA HIS A 37 1.91 4.81 -17.63
C HIS A 37 0.42 5.12 -17.63
N LEU A 38 -0.13 5.52 -16.47
CA LEU A 38 -1.57 5.69 -16.27
C LEU A 38 -2.06 7.14 -16.33
N MET A 39 -1.16 8.12 -16.50
CA MET A 39 -1.52 9.53 -16.46
C MET A 39 -2.61 9.89 -17.49
N ALA A 40 -2.42 9.51 -18.74
CA ALA A 40 -3.40 9.80 -19.80
C ALA A 40 -4.72 9.05 -19.60
N GLU A 41 -4.64 7.81 -19.11
CA GLU A 41 -5.85 7.01 -18.88
C GLU A 41 -6.66 7.52 -17.69
N ILE A 42 -6.01 7.93 -16.60
CA ILE A 42 -6.70 8.52 -15.45
C ILE A 42 -7.37 9.84 -15.83
N ASP A 43 -6.71 10.69 -16.63
CA ASP A 43 -7.32 11.92 -17.16
C ASP A 43 -8.56 11.60 -18.03
N ARG A 44 -8.46 10.61 -18.90
CA ARG A 44 -9.58 10.15 -19.73
C ARG A 44 -10.75 9.63 -18.88
N LEU A 45 -10.44 8.75 -17.89
CA LEU A 45 -11.46 8.17 -17.01
C LEU A 45 -12.13 9.24 -16.13
N ALA A 46 -11.41 10.23 -15.65
CA ALA A 46 -11.94 11.34 -14.89
C ALA A 46 -12.98 12.16 -15.69
N LYS A 47 -12.79 12.28 -17.01
CA LYS A 47 -13.70 13.00 -17.92
C LYS A 47 -14.89 12.16 -18.41
N THR A 48 -14.79 10.83 -18.35
CA THR A 48 -15.78 9.95 -19.00
C THR A 48 -16.64 9.12 -18.04
N HIS A 49 -16.25 9.03 -16.76
CA HIS A 49 -16.97 8.25 -15.76
C HIS A 49 -17.37 9.12 -14.58
N PRO A 50 -18.51 8.83 -13.94
CA PRO A 50 -18.96 9.57 -12.76
C PRO A 50 -18.25 9.07 -11.49
N TRP A 51 -16.93 9.15 -11.49
CA TRP A 51 -16.08 8.75 -10.36
C TRP A 51 -15.35 9.96 -9.82
N ASP A 52 -15.21 10.02 -8.51
CA ASP A 52 -14.35 10.98 -7.85
C ASP A 52 -12.96 10.35 -7.60
N TRP A 53 -11.92 11.10 -7.93
CA TRP A 53 -10.55 10.61 -7.82
C TRP A 53 -9.80 11.31 -6.69
N VAL A 54 -9.12 10.52 -5.87
CA VAL A 54 -8.15 11.02 -4.90
C VAL A 54 -6.77 10.46 -5.26
N ILE A 55 -5.90 11.33 -5.73
CA ILE A 55 -4.54 10.98 -6.13
C ILE A 55 -3.59 11.42 -5.02
N THR A 56 -2.74 10.51 -4.54
CA THR A 56 -1.77 10.84 -3.51
C THR A 56 -0.48 10.10 -3.72
N PHE A 57 0.63 10.82 -3.66
CA PHE A 57 1.94 10.25 -3.91
C PHE A 57 2.70 9.97 -2.62
N HIS A 58 3.54 8.95 -2.69
CA HIS A 58 4.52 8.71 -1.63
C HIS A 58 5.57 9.85 -1.65
N PRO A 59 6.04 10.38 -0.50
CA PRO A 59 7.03 11.47 -0.46
C PRO A 59 8.35 11.20 -1.21
N LYS A 60 8.67 9.93 -1.46
CA LYS A 60 9.84 9.53 -2.25
C LYS A 60 9.62 9.54 -3.76
N LEU A 61 8.39 9.74 -4.23
CA LEU A 61 8.12 9.97 -5.65
C LEU A 61 8.37 11.45 -5.92
N THR A 62 9.54 11.75 -6.48
CA THR A 62 10.06 13.13 -6.61
C THR A 62 10.21 13.58 -8.07
N ASP A 63 9.74 12.80 -9.04
CA ASP A 63 9.78 13.18 -10.45
C ASP A 63 8.86 14.39 -10.69
N PRO A 64 9.43 15.58 -11.03
CA PRO A 64 8.64 16.81 -11.14
C PRO A 64 7.67 16.78 -12.33
N GLY A 65 8.01 16.06 -13.41
CA GLY A 65 7.14 15.93 -14.58
C GLY A 65 5.89 15.10 -14.28
N ILE A 66 6.05 14.00 -13.54
CA ILE A 66 4.94 13.17 -13.10
C ILE A 66 4.04 13.96 -12.14
N ILE A 67 4.64 14.61 -11.12
CA ILE A 67 3.88 15.39 -10.13
C ILE A 67 3.10 16.53 -10.82
N ALA A 68 3.75 17.29 -11.68
CA ALA A 68 3.10 18.39 -12.40
C ALA A 68 1.96 17.90 -13.31
N GLY A 69 2.13 16.75 -13.98
CA GLY A 69 1.11 16.16 -14.82
C GLY A 69 -0.15 15.80 -14.03
N TYR A 70 -0.01 15.16 -12.87
CA TYR A 70 -1.17 14.81 -12.04
C TYR A 70 -1.82 16.00 -11.33
N LYS A 71 -1.04 17.02 -10.96
CA LYS A 71 -1.59 18.30 -10.44
C LYS A 71 -2.43 19.00 -11.52
N ARG A 72 -1.96 19.01 -12.76
CA ARG A 72 -2.72 19.58 -13.89
C ARG A 72 -4.03 18.81 -14.11
N ILE A 73 -4.03 17.47 -14.04
CA ILE A 73 -5.27 16.70 -14.13
C ILE A 73 -6.25 17.12 -13.02
N ALA A 74 -5.78 17.35 -11.80
CA ALA A 74 -6.63 17.83 -10.71
C ALA A 74 -7.12 19.27 -10.90
N GLU A 75 -6.36 20.12 -11.58
CA GLU A 75 -6.75 21.49 -11.92
C GLU A 75 -7.80 21.53 -13.06
N GLU A 76 -7.70 20.58 -14.01
CA GLU A 76 -8.58 20.51 -15.19
C GLU A 76 -9.89 19.72 -14.95
N ASN A 77 -10.01 18.98 -13.85
CA ASN A 77 -11.15 18.10 -13.55
C ASN A 77 -11.66 18.33 -12.12
N GLU A 78 -12.88 18.80 -11.96
CA GLU A 78 -13.50 19.12 -10.65
C GLU A 78 -13.66 17.88 -9.73
N ASN A 79 -13.75 16.69 -10.32
CA ASN A 79 -13.86 15.41 -9.62
C ASN A 79 -12.51 14.75 -9.30
N VAL A 80 -11.41 15.47 -9.44
CA VAL A 80 -10.05 14.96 -9.12
C VAL A 80 -9.40 15.83 -8.03
N ILE A 81 -8.91 15.18 -6.99
CA ILE A 81 -8.17 15.82 -5.92
C ILE A 81 -6.74 15.26 -5.87
N PHE A 82 -5.74 16.14 -5.94
CA PHE A 82 -4.36 15.78 -5.66
C PHE A 82 -4.04 16.07 -4.18
N TYR A 83 -3.93 15.01 -3.37
CA TYR A 83 -3.75 15.12 -1.93
C TYR A 83 -2.28 15.07 -1.53
N GLU A 84 -1.77 16.11 -0.89
CA GLU A 84 -0.38 16.26 -0.45
C GLU A 84 -0.20 16.04 1.08
N GLY A 85 -1.26 15.79 1.82
CA GLY A 85 -1.20 15.56 3.26
C GLY A 85 -0.48 14.25 3.63
N SER A 86 0.01 14.18 4.87
CA SER A 86 0.74 13.02 5.39
C SER A 86 -0.16 11.88 5.87
N ASP A 87 -1.37 12.20 6.32
CA ASP A 87 -2.32 11.23 6.85
C ASP A 87 -3.13 10.59 5.72
N LYS A 88 -2.91 9.30 5.49
CA LYS A 88 -3.58 8.53 4.43
C LYS A 88 -4.80 7.75 4.94
N MET A 89 -4.96 7.61 6.27
CA MET A 89 -6.04 6.78 6.81
C MET A 89 -7.43 7.25 6.41
N PRO A 90 -7.77 8.57 6.46
CA PRO A 90 -9.07 9.04 6.00
C PRO A 90 -9.32 8.75 4.52
N LEU A 91 -8.29 8.79 3.68
CA LEU A 91 -8.41 8.47 2.25
C LEU A 91 -8.76 7.00 2.03
N LEU A 92 -8.11 6.08 2.78
CA LEU A 92 -8.41 4.65 2.74
C LEU A 92 -9.85 4.38 3.19
N GLN A 93 -10.33 5.09 4.22
CA GLN A 93 -11.69 4.94 4.74
C GLN A 93 -12.76 5.44 3.77
N GLN A 94 -12.50 6.54 3.06
CA GLN A 94 -13.47 7.17 2.15
C GLN A 94 -13.54 6.49 0.78
N ALA A 95 -12.42 5.99 0.26
CA ALA A 95 -12.39 5.39 -1.07
C ALA A 95 -13.17 4.08 -1.14
N ASP A 96 -13.82 3.82 -2.27
CA ASP A 96 -14.56 2.59 -2.58
C ASP A 96 -13.66 1.55 -3.27
N VAL A 97 -12.77 2.01 -4.14
CA VAL A 97 -11.81 1.19 -4.87
C VAL A 97 -10.43 1.85 -4.81
N MET A 98 -9.38 1.05 -4.67
CA MET A 98 -8.02 1.51 -4.84
C MET A 98 -7.50 1.05 -6.22
N LEU A 99 -6.93 1.98 -6.99
CA LEU A 99 -6.06 1.68 -8.13
C LEU A 99 -4.62 1.85 -7.65
N CYS A 100 -3.79 0.81 -7.78
CA CYS A 100 -2.41 0.86 -7.31
C CYS A 100 -1.49 0.04 -8.24
N ASP A 101 -0.27 -0.16 -7.84
CA ASP A 101 0.72 -1.01 -8.52
C ASP A 101 1.25 -2.10 -7.56
N SER A 102 2.49 -2.01 -7.07
CA SER A 102 3.08 -2.95 -6.11
C SER A 102 3.46 -2.20 -4.83
N SER A 103 2.48 -2.03 -3.93
CA SER A 103 2.64 -1.24 -2.70
C SER A 103 2.02 -1.94 -1.49
N SER A 104 2.62 -1.79 -0.31
CA SER A 104 2.09 -2.34 0.95
C SER A 104 0.76 -1.71 1.39
N ILE A 105 0.42 -0.54 0.91
CA ILE A 105 -0.85 0.14 1.21
C ILE A 105 -2.07 -0.67 0.72
N ILE A 106 -1.86 -1.54 -0.27
CA ILE A 106 -2.88 -2.48 -0.77
C ILE A 106 -3.43 -3.33 0.38
N LEU A 107 -2.55 -3.88 1.21
CA LEU A 107 -2.96 -4.70 2.35
C LEU A 107 -3.76 -3.89 3.38
N GLU A 108 -3.33 -2.65 3.65
CA GLU A 108 -4.04 -1.75 4.56
C GLU A 108 -5.47 -1.45 4.06
N PHE A 109 -5.63 -1.25 2.74
CA PHE A 109 -6.93 -1.03 2.12
C PHE A 109 -7.83 -2.27 2.15
N MET A 110 -7.26 -3.44 1.86
CA MET A 110 -8.00 -4.71 1.91
C MET A 110 -8.45 -5.08 3.32
N PHE A 111 -7.78 -4.61 4.39
CA PHE A 111 -8.25 -4.76 5.76
C PHE A 111 -9.57 -4.03 6.03
N LEU A 112 -9.96 -3.09 5.18
CA LEU A 112 -11.27 -2.43 5.22
C LEU A 112 -12.34 -3.17 4.39
N ASP A 113 -12.05 -4.40 3.94
CA ASP A 113 -12.89 -5.22 3.06
C ASP A 113 -13.25 -4.49 1.75
N LYS A 114 -12.26 -3.82 1.15
CA LYS A 114 -12.42 -3.04 -0.08
C LYS A 114 -11.59 -3.62 -1.22
N PRO A 115 -12.13 -3.61 -2.46
CA PRO A 115 -11.46 -4.18 -3.61
C PRO A 115 -10.32 -3.30 -4.14
N VAL A 116 -9.31 -3.96 -4.70
CA VAL A 116 -8.14 -3.30 -5.27
C VAL A 116 -7.95 -3.73 -6.73
N VAL A 117 -7.79 -2.74 -7.59
CA VAL A 117 -7.29 -2.90 -8.96
C VAL A 117 -5.80 -2.61 -8.95
N THR A 118 -5.01 -3.48 -9.56
CA THR A 118 -3.57 -3.26 -9.68
C THR A 118 -3.13 -3.18 -11.14
N PHE A 119 -2.09 -2.40 -11.38
CA PHE A 119 -1.47 -2.28 -12.69
C PHE A 119 -0.09 -2.91 -12.65
N ARG A 120 0.09 -4.04 -13.37
CA ARG A 120 1.36 -4.80 -13.46
C ARG A 120 1.93 -5.12 -12.09
N ASN A 121 1.12 -5.67 -11.21
CA ASN A 121 1.56 -6.04 -9.86
C ASN A 121 2.65 -7.12 -9.92
N SER A 122 3.70 -6.95 -9.12
CA SER A 122 4.81 -7.92 -9.07
C SER A 122 4.41 -9.28 -8.46
N HIS A 123 3.30 -9.33 -7.73
CA HIS A 123 2.78 -10.54 -7.08
C HIS A 123 1.25 -10.57 -7.19
N PRO A 124 0.69 -10.72 -8.40
CA PRO A 124 -0.76 -10.77 -8.58
C PRO A 124 -1.33 -12.03 -7.92
N GLY A 125 -2.59 -11.94 -7.49
CA GLY A 125 -3.29 -13.07 -6.86
C GLY A 125 -4.81 -12.93 -7.00
N PRO A 126 -5.59 -13.95 -6.62
CA PRO A 126 -7.04 -13.95 -6.80
C PRO A 126 -7.77 -12.86 -5.99
N HIS A 127 -7.11 -12.30 -4.98
CA HIS A 127 -7.58 -11.17 -4.16
C HIS A 127 -7.38 -9.80 -4.81
N LEU A 128 -6.82 -9.74 -6.05
CA LEU A 128 -6.60 -8.51 -6.80
C LEU A 128 -7.22 -8.62 -8.19
N ILE A 129 -7.62 -7.48 -8.75
CA ILE A 129 -7.90 -7.36 -10.18
C ILE A 129 -6.67 -6.73 -10.83
N ASP A 130 -5.75 -7.57 -11.32
CA ASP A 130 -4.52 -7.07 -11.95
C ASP A 130 -4.70 -6.90 -13.45
N VAL A 131 -4.23 -5.76 -13.98
CA VAL A 131 -4.25 -5.44 -15.42
C VAL A 131 -2.87 -5.00 -15.89
N ASP A 132 -2.57 -5.18 -17.16
CA ASP A 132 -1.26 -4.90 -17.75
C ASP A 132 -1.28 -3.78 -18.82
N THR A 133 -2.48 -3.34 -19.23
CA THR A 133 -2.68 -2.23 -20.17
C THR A 133 -3.50 -1.10 -19.55
N PRO A 134 -3.23 0.17 -19.90
CA PRO A 134 -4.00 1.30 -19.37
C PRO A 134 -5.49 1.20 -19.69
N GLU A 135 -5.86 0.76 -20.89
CA GLU A 135 -7.26 0.67 -21.36
C GLU A 135 -8.07 -0.33 -20.54
N ALA A 136 -7.43 -1.32 -19.92
CA ALA A 136 -8.09 -2.31 -19.07
C ALA A 136 -8.44 -1.77 -17.68
N VAL A 137 -7.90 -0.61 -17.28
CA VAL A 137 -8.11 -0.03 -15.93
C VAL A 137 -9.57 0.35 -15.70
N GLY A 138 -10.22 1.01 -16.65
CA GLY A 138 -11.63 1.41 -16.53
C GLY A 138 -12.56 0.21 -16.27
N PRO A 139 -12.58 -0.81 -17.15
CA PRO A 139 -13.37 -2.03 -16.93
C PRO A 139 -13.02 -2.77 -15.63
N ALA A 140 -11.76 -2.74 -15.21
CA ALA A 140 -11.32 -3.34 -13.95
C ALA A 140 -11.89 -2.59 -12.73
N ILE A 141 -11.93 -1.25 -12.76
CA ILE A 141 -12.55 -0.43 -11.71
C ILE A 141 -14.06 -0.70 -11.65
N GLU A 142 -14.75 -0.75 -12.78
CA GLU A 142 -16.20 -1.10 -12.83
C GLU A 142 -16.47 -2.47 -12.21
N ARG A 143 -15.64 -3.46 -12.55
CA ARG A 143 -15.71 -4.80 -11.92
C ARG A 143 -15.46 -4.74 -10.42
N ALA A 144 -14.49 -3.96 -9.97
CA ALA A 144 -14.19 -3.78 -8.56
C ALA A 144 -15.35 -3.13 -7.80
N LEU A 145 -15.96 -2.08 -8.38
CA LEU A 145 -17.13 -1.39 -7.82
C LEU A 145 -18.35 -2.31 -7.69
N ALA A 146 -18.51 -3.27 -8.60
CA ALA A 146 -19.55 -4.29 -8.51
C ALA A 146 -19.32 -5.28 -7.35
N ARG A 147 -18.14 -5.29 -6.71
CA ARG A 147 -17.78 -6.13 -5.55
C ARG A 147 -18.16 -7.61 -5.73
N PRO A 148 -17.69 -8.31 -6.77
CA PRO A 148 -18.05 -9.71 -6.99
C PRO A 148 -17.75 -10.56 -5.76
N GLU A 149 -18.69 -11.43 -5.34
CA GLU A 149 -18.56 -12.18 -4.08
C GLU A 149 -17.28 -12.99 -4.04
N GLY A 150 -16.91 -13.67 -5.12
CA GLY A 150 -15.66 -14.45 -5.21
C GLY A 150 -14.41 -13.60 -4.96
N LEU A 151 -14.34 -12.36 -5.48
CA LEU A 151 -13.25 -11.42 -5.20
C LEU A 151 -13.23 -11.05 -3.72
N MET A 152 -14.39 -10.74 -3.15
CA MET A 152 -14.50 -10.33 -1.74
C MET A 152 -14.15 -11.47 -0.78
N GLU A 153 -14.47 -12.72 -1.11
CA GLU A 153 -14.06 -13.91 -0.36
C GLU A 153 -12.54 -14.09 -0.38
N GLU A 154 -11.91 -13.93 -1.55
CA GLU A 154 -10.44 -13.99 -1.67
C GLU A 154 -9.75 -12.88 -0.87
N ILE A 155 -10.28 -11.66 -0.88
CA ILE A 155 -9.77 -10.55 -0.07
C ILE A 155 -9.87 -10.89 1.43
N ARG A 156 -11.01 -11.40 1.90
CA ARG A 156 -11.19 -11.79 3.31
C ARG A 156 -10.24 -12.92 3.70
N SER A 157 -10.10 -13.93 2.86
CA SER A 157 -9.18 -15.05 3.07
C SER A 157 -7.73 -14.56 3.16
N TYR A 158 -7.31 -13.74 2.21
CA TYR A 158 -5.97 -13.18 2.17
C TYR A 158 -5.65 -12.31 3.40
N THR A 159 -6.56 -11.42 3.77
CA THR A 159 -6.39 -10.53 4.92
C THR A 159 -6.44 -11.26 6.26
N MET A 160 -7.27 -12.32 6.39
CA MET A 160 -7.33 -13.17 7.58
C MET A 160 -6.02 -13.95 7.78
N HIS A 161 -5.35 -14.33 6.71
CA HIS A 161 -4.04 -14.98 6.79
C HIS A 161 -2.96 -14.04 7.36
N HIS A 162 -3.04 -12.73 7.04
CA HIS A 162 -2.07 -11.73 7.48
C HIS A 162 -2.40 -11.17 8.88
N GLU A 163 -3.67 -10.99 9.21
CA GLU A 163 -4.13 -10.47 10.50
C GLU A 163 -5.40 -11.23 10.92
N PRO A 164 -5.23 -12.35 11.63
CA PRO A 164 -6.38 -13.16 12.10
C PRO A 164 -7.17 -12.50 13.23
N HIS A 165 -6.64 -11.44 13.84
CA HIS A 165 -7.27 -10.76 14.97
C HIS A 165 -7.67 -9.33 14.58
N ARG A 166 -8.97 -9.12 14.32
CA ARG A 166 -9.53 -7.82 13.93
C ARG A 166 -10.24 -7.11 15.08
N ASP A 167 -9.70 -7.18 16.29
CA ASP A 167 -10.32 -6.68 17.51
C ASP A 167 -9.59 -5.46 18.13
N CYS A 168 -8.75 -4.78 17.35
CA CYS A 168 -7.96 -3.61 17.74
C CYS A 168 -7.01 -3.85 18.92
N ARG A 169 -6.71 -5.11 19.28
CA ARG A 169 -5.85 -5.49 20.41
C ARG A 169 -4.47 -5.99 20.01
N CYS A 170 -4.04 -5.78 18.77
CA CYS A 170 -2.74 -6.26 18.29
C CYS A 170 -1.57 -5.74 19.12
N SER A 171 -1.56 -4.43 19.46
CA SER A 171 -0.51 -3.84 20.28
C SER A 171 -0.48 -4.41 21.69
N ALA A 172 -1.64 -4.65 22.29
CA ALA A 172 -1.73 -5.28 23.62
C ALA A 172 -1.14 -6.68 23.58
N ARG A 173 -1.50 -7.50 22.58
CA ARG A 173 -0.91 -8.86 22.42
C ARG A 173 0.61 -8.85 22.25
N VAL A 174 1.14 -7.86 21.52
CA VAL A 174 2.60 -7.73 21.39
C VAL A 174 3.25 -7.41 22.74
N LEU A 175 2.66 -6.49 23.52
CA LEU A 175 3.15 -6.17 24.85
C LEU A 175 3.06 -7.38 25.80
N ASP A 176 1.90 -8.05 25.83
CA ASP A 176 1.70 -9.27 26.63
C ASP A 176 2.75 -10.34 26.28
N ALA A 177 3.05 -10.53 25.00
CA ALA A 177 4.05 -11.49 24.55
C ALA A 177 5.47 -11.07 24.92
N VAL A 178 5.76 -9.75 24.94
CA VAL A 178 7.05 -9.22 25.41
C VAL A 178 7.20 -9.43 26.92
N ASP A 179 6.18 -9.14 27.71
CA ASP A 179 6.18 -9.31 29.15
C ASP A 179 6.35 -10.79 29.52
N ASP A 180 5.62 -11.68 28.86
CA ASP A 180 5.75 -13.13 29.00
C ASP A 180 7.18 -13.61 28.67
N TYR A 181 7.77 -13.08 27.59
CA TYR A 181 9.14 -13.38 27.21
C TYR A 181 10.16 -12.89 28.26
N ILE A 182 9.95 -11.71 28.83
CA ILE A 182 10.81 -11.16 29.90
C ILE A 182 10.73 -12.04 31.14
N VAL A 183 9.54 -12.45 31.56
CA VAL A 183 9.31 -13.29 32.74
C VAL A 183 9.85 -14.70 32.56
N ARG A 184 9.55 -15.34 31.44
CA ARG A 184 10.01 -16.72 31.14
C ARG A 184 11.48 -16.77 30.72
N GLY A 185 12.03 -15.65 30.26
CA GLY A 185 13.38 -15.55 29.74
C GLY A 185 13.63 -16.45 28.53
N HIS A 186 14.85 -16.93 28.41
CA HIS A 186 15.26 -17.84 27.31
C HIS A 186 15.05 -19.32 27.64
N ALA A 187 14.32 -19.64 28.70
CA ALA A 187 14.09 -21.04 29.10
C ALA A 187 13.39 -21.81 27.98
N GLY A 188 13.98 -22.92 27.57
CA GLY A 188 13.46 -23.76 26.48
C GLY A 188 13.83 -23.34 25.05
N LEU A 189 14.44 -22.16 24.85
CA LEU A 189 14.89 -21.77 23.51
C LEU A 189 16.23 -22.44 23.16
N LYS A 190 16.30 -23.06 21.99
CA LYS A 190 17.57 -23.56 21.47
C LYS A 190 18.56 -22.42 21.23
N ARG A 191 19.82 -22.61 21.63
CA ARG A 191 20.89 -21.65 21.35
C ARG A 191 20.96 -21.40 19.82
N LYS A 192 20.98 -20.12 19.43
CA LYS A 192 21.12 -19.75 18.02
C LYS A 192 22.41 -20.33 17.43
N PRO A 193 22.37 -20.98 16.27
CA PRO A 193 23.58 -21.47 15.61
C PRO A 193 24.50 -20.30 15.29
N LEU A 194 25.79 -20.52 15.33
CA LEU A 194 26.80 -19.48 15.08
C LEU A 194 26.77 -18.95 13.64
N ASN A 195 26.22 -19.75 12.71
CA ASN A 195 26.04 -19.40 11.29
C ASN A 195 27.32 -18.84 10.64
N LEU A 196 28.49 -19.40 10.97
CA LEU A 196 29.81 -18.89 10.57
C LEU A 196 29.95 -18.78 9.05
N VAL A 197 29.49 -19.81 8.33
CA VAL A 197 29.55 -19.83 6.84
C VAL A 197 28.68 -18.71 6.26
N ARG A 198 27.43 -18.53 6.76
CA ARG A 198 26.56 -17.44 6.34
C ARG A 198 27.17 -16.07 6.63
N LYS A 199 27.71 -15.89 7.84
CA LYS A 199 28.36 -14.63 8.24
C LYS A 199 29.56 -14.33 7.36
N TRP A 200 30.35 -15.36 7.00
CA TRP A 200 31.50 -15.21 6.11
C TRP A 200 31.05 -14.82 4.69
N LYS A 201 30.05 -15.52 4.12
CA LYS A 201 29.48 -15.18 2.80
C LYS A 201 28.97 -13.75 2.75
N LEU A 202 28.17 -13.34 3.74
CA LEU A 202 27.62 -11.98 3.81
C LEU A 202 28.73 -10.92 3.95
N ARG A 203 29.73 -11.16 4.79
CA ARG A 203 30.89 -10.25 4.94
C ARG A 203 31.65 -10.10 3.65
N ARG A 204 31.87 -11.21 2.92
CA ARG A 204 32.53 -11.18 1.62
C ARG A 204 31.69 -10.39 0.58
N GLN A 205 30.40 -10.63 0.53
CA GLN A 205 29.49 -9.95 -0.39
C GLN A 205 29.38 -8.45 -0.13
N LEU A 206 29.38 -8.05 1.15
CA LEU A 206 29.27 -6.66 1.57
C LEU A 206 30.63 -5.97 1.74
N HIS A 207 31.73 -6.65 1.44
CA HIS A 207 33.11 -6.16 1.66
C HIS A 207 33.35 -5.67 3.10
N TYR A 208 32.62 -6.25 4.09
CA TYR A 208 32.65 -5.85 5.49
C TYR A 208 33.56 -6.76 6.33
N TYR A 209 34.73 -6.24 6.70
CA TYR A 209 35.77 -6.98 7.48
C TYR A 209 36.11 -6.19 8.74
N PRO A 210 35.32 -6.30 9.83
CA PRO A 210 35.48 -5.45 11.04
C PRO A 210 36.84 -5.57 11.74
N LEU A 211 37.55 -6.66 11.53
CA LEU A 211 38.94 -6.83 12.07
C LEU A 211 39.95 -6.00 11.28
N LEU A 212 39.74 -5.74 9.99
CA LEU A 212 40.67 -4.95 9.17
C LEU A 212 40.49 -3.44 9.39
N GLU A 213 39.29 -2.98 9.79
CA GLU A 213 39.06 -1.55 10.11
C GLU A 213 39.80 -1.12 11.39
N LYS A 214 39.95 -2.02 12.38
CA LYS A 214 40.74 -1.72 13.59
C LYS A 214 42.24 -1.51 13.30
N PHE A 215 42.77 -2.15 12.27
CA PHE A 215 44.18 -1.97 11.85
C PHE A 215 44.39 -0.78 10.91
N ARG A 216 43.35 -0.26 10.32
CA ARG A 216 43.40 0.92 9.41
C ARG A 216 43.32 2.26 10.15
N ARG A 217 42.90 2.25 11.44
CA ARG A 217 42.76 3.44 12.29
C ARG A 217 43.93 3.60 13.30
N ARG A 218 45.00 2.85 13.13
CA ARG A 218 46.32 3.05 13.77
C ARG A 218 47.30 3.37 12.65
#